data_962c7ce75892292b4a02c0f150e02671
#
_entry.id   962c7ce75892292b4a02c0f150e02671
#
_cell.length_a   1.000
_cell.length_b   1.000
_cell.length_c   1.000
_cell.angle_alpha   90.00
_cell.angle_beta   90.00
_cell.angle_gamma   90.00
#
_symmetry.space_group_name_H-M   'P 1'
#
loop_
_entity.id
_entity.type
_entity.pdbx_description
1 polymer ?
#
loop_
_entity_poly.entity_id
_entity_poly.type
_entity_poly.pdbx_seq_one_letter_code
_entity_poly.pdbx_strand_id
1 'polypeptide(L)'
;SVQGKDIYQVCTVNSRENPGTAAAHFTMVRVDTYTGAVKVLNCLSVHDIGRAINPDMCIGQVGSGIQQGMGMALCEEIKIHPQTGQTLITNFKNYEVTNAVDMPEYDVLFIEEPEEYGPFGAKAIGEVVVVPVAPAIVAAVNQALGTEIGSVPITREIILEELEKQERSRKS
;
A
#
# COMPACT_ATOMS: atom_id res chain seq x y z
N SER A 1 27.64 -35.32 19.29
CA SER A 1 28.43 -34.38 18.51
C SER A 1 28.38 -34.79 17.01
N VAL A 2 27.68 -34.04 16.23
CA VAL A 2 27.65 -34.22 14.74
C VAL A 2 28.93 -33.55 14.21
N GLN A 3 29.98 -34.35 14.02
CA GLN A 3 31.19 -33.87 13.37
C GLN A 3 30.93 -33.75 11.87
N GLY A 4 30.90 -32.50 11.36
CA GLY A 4 31.39 -32.14 10.05
C GLY A 4 30.71 -32.80 8.83
N LYS A 5 29.42 -33.15 8.91
CA LYS A 5 28.65 -33.49 7.70
C LYS A 5 27.55 -32.46 7.52
N ASP A 6 27.70 -31.65 6.49
CA ASP A 6 26.58 -30.80 6.01
C ASP A 6 25.41 -31.71 5.62
N ILE A 7 24.27 -31.51 6.27
CA ILE A 7 23.04 -32.19 5.91
C ILE A 7 22.38 -31.33 4.84
N TYR A 8 22.38 -31.84 3.62
CA TYR A 8 21.72 -31.18 2.50
C TYR A 8 20.54 -32.03 2.02
N GLN A 9 19.35 -31.44 2.00
CA GLN A 9 18.15 -32.09 1.47
C GLN A 9 17.45 -31.15 0.50
N VAL A 10 17.10 -31.64 -0.67
CA VAL A 10 16.30 -30.94 -1.67
C VAL A 10 14.90 -31.54 -1.69
N CYS A 11 13.90 -30.66 -1.57
CA CYS A 11 12.52 -31.03 -1.82
C CYS A 11 11.98 -30.11 -2.91
N THR A 12 11.42 -30.69 -3.97
CA THR A 12 10.77 -29.95 -5.05
C THR A 12 9.27 -30.15 -4.95
N VAL A 13 8.54 -29.07 -4.79
CA VAL A 13 7.08 -29.05 -4.78
C VAL A 13 6.59 -28.35 -6.04
N ASN A 14 5.85 -29.05 -6.88
CA ASN A 14 5.19 -28.47 -8.05
C ASN A 14 3.69 -28.39 -7.74
N SER A 15 3.21 -27.18 -7.43
CA SER A 15 1.78 -26.94 -7.35
C SER A 15 1.14 -27.00 -8.74
N ARG A 16 0.00 -27.64 -8.87
CA ARG A 16 -0.77 -27.71 -10.12
C ARG A 16 -1.59 -26.46 -10.35
N GLU A 17 -1.89 -25.73 -9.28
CA GLU A 17 -2.69 -24.52 -9.30
C GLU A 17 -2.02 -23.44 -8.46
N ASN A 18 -2.29 -22.19 -8.79
CA ASN A 18 -1.84 -21.03 -8.04
C ASN A 18 -3.08 -20.26 -7.57
N PRO A 19 -3.60 -20.56 -6.38
CA PRO A 19 -4.81 -19.95 -5.88
C PRO A 19 -4.60 -18.46 -5.68
N GLY A 20 -5.60 -17.66 -6.12
CA GLY A 20 -5.62 -16.22 -5.92
C GLY A 20 -5.81 -15.87 -4.45
N THR A 21 -5.17 -14.77 -4.03
CA THR A 21 -5.48 -14.09 -2.78
C THR A 21 -6.38 -12.89 -3.05
N ALA A 22 -7.16 -12.46 -2.06
CA ALA A 22 -8.01 -11.29 -2.16
C ALA A 22 -7.74 -10.35 -0.97
N ALA A 23 -7.85 -9.04 -1.23
CA ALA A 23 -7.75 -8.05 -0.18
C ALA A 23 -8.71 -6.89 -0.42
N ALA A 24 -9.18 -6.26 0.66
CA ALA A 24 -9.95 -5.04 0.63
C ALA A 24 -9.44 -4.10 1.73
N HIS A 25 -9.25 -2.82 1.37
CA HIS A 25 -8.83 -1.79 2.32
C HIS A 25 -9.89 -0.69 2.41
N PHE A 26 -10.12 -0.23 3.63
CA PHE A 26 -11.01 0.88 3.94
C PHE A 26 -10.20 1.92 4.69
N THR A 27 -10.11 3.12 4.15
CA THR A 27 -9.22 4.16 4.66
C THR A 27 -10.00 5.40 5.04
N MET A 28 -9.68 5.96 6.20
CA MET A 28 -10.17 7.27 6.65
C MET A 28 -9.06 8.29 6.52
N VAL A 29 -9.33 9.41 5.87
CA VAL A 29 -8.38 10.50 5.68
C VAL A 29 -8.92 11.81 6.23
N ARG A 30 -7.99 12.72 6.54
CA ARG A 30 -8.26 14.13 6.75
C ARG A 30 -7.46 14.94 5.76
N VAL A 31 -8.13 15.80 5.01
CA VAL A 31 -7.50 16.71 4.06
C VAL A 31 -7.60 18.13 4.60
N ASP A 32 -6.46 18.80 4.68
CA ASP A 32 -6.40 20.24 4.97
C ASP A 32 -6.52 21.00 3.65
N THR A 33 -7.67 21.64 3.43
CA THR A 33 -7.96 22.34 2.17
C THR A 33 -7.17 23.64 2.00
N TYR A 34 -6.53 24.15 3.06
CA TYR A 34 -5.70 25.34 2.99
C TYR A 34 -4.25 25.02 2.56
N THR A 35 -3.72 23.89 3.03
CA THR A 35 -2.34 23.47 2.78
C THR A 35 -2.20 22.34 1.77
N GLY A 36 -3.29 21.69 1.39
CA GLY A 36 -3.29 20.48 0.57
C GLY A 36 -2.77 19.24 1.30
N ALA A 37 -2.52 19.31 2.60
CA ALA A 37 -1.97 18.18 3.34
C ALA A 37 -3.02 17.08 3.58
N VAL A 38 -2.64 15.84 3.29
CA VAL A 38 -3.43 14.64 3.59
C VAL A 38 -2.84 13.92 4.78
N LYS A 39 -3.68 13.56 5.74
CA LYS A 39 -3.33 12.65 6.83
C LYS A 39 -4.24 11.43 6.78
N VAL A 40 -3.64 10.25 6.67
CA VAL A 40 -4.35 8.98 6.86
C VAL A 40 -4.57 8.79 8.36
N LEU A 41 -5.81 8.63 8.77
CA LEU A 41 -6.20 8.55 10.19
C LEU A 41 -6.35 7.11 10.65
N ASN A 42 -6.97 6.28 9.82
CA ASN A 42 -7.23 4.89 10.13
C ASN A 42 -7.28 4.06 8.84
N CYS A 43 -6.92 2.79 8.94
CA CYS A 43 -7.01 1.82 7.86
C CYS A 43 -7.53 0.48 8.38
N LEU A 44 -8.64 0.00 7.83
CA LEU A 44 -9.08 -1.38 8.02
C LEU A 44 -8.62 -2.20 6.81
N SER A 45 -7.88 -3.26 7.07
CA SER A 45 -7.25 -4.11 6.07
C SER A 45 -7.79 -5.54 6.19
N VAL A 46 -8.48 -6.01 5.18
CA VAL A 46 -9.10 -7.35 5.16
C VAL A 46 -8.40 -8.19 4.09
N HIS A 47 -7.91 -9.36 4.48
CA HIS A 47 -7.14 -10.24 3.60
C HIS A 47 -7.62 -11.68 3.68
N ASP A 48 -7.89 -12.28 2.54
CA ASP A 48 -7.98 -13.73 2.41
C ASP A 48 -6.57 -14.30 2.18
N ILE A 49 -6.02 -14.92 3.22
CA ILE A 49 -4.67 -15.49 3.23
C ILE A 49 -4.67 -17.02 3.40
N GLY A 50 -5.83 -17.65 3.22
CA GLY A 50 -5.99 -19.05 3.59
C GLY A 50 -5.77 -19.19 5.08
N ARG A 51 -4.83 -20.03 5.50
CA ARG A 51 -4.50 -20.19 6.92
C ARG A 51 -3.36 -19.23 7.33
N ALA A 52 -3.59 -18.44 8.36
CA ALA A 52 -2.54 -17.62 8.98
C ALA A 52 -1.58 -18.50 9.78
N ILE A 53 -0.44 -18.87 9.18
CA ILE A 53 0.56 -19.74 9.84
C ILE A 53 1.19 -19.04 11.04
N ASN A 54 1.45 -17.75 10.93
CA ASN A 54 1.93 -16.90 12.01
C ASN A 54 1.19 -15.56 11.95
N PRO A 55 0.09 -15.38 12.71
CA PRO A 55 -0.73 -14.17 12.66
C PRO A 55 0.05 -12.87 12.91
N ASP A 56 0.97 -12.85 13.88
CA ASP A 56 1.75 -11.65 14.22
C ASP A 56 2.65 -11.21 13.05
N MET A 57 3.29 -12.18 12.38
CA MET A 57 4.09 -11.90 11.19
C MET A 57 3.21 -11.43 10.02
N CYS A 58 2.00 -11.99 9.88
CA CYS A 58 1.05 -11.55 8.87
C CYS A 58 0.58 -10.11 9.12
N ILE A 59 0.29 -9.73 10.36
CA ILE A 59 -0.06 -8.35 10.75
C ILE A 59 1.11 -7.41 10.43
N GLY A 60 2.34 -7.80 10.76
CA GLY A 60 3.53 -7.02 10.42
C GLY A 60 3.70 -6.80 8.91
N GLN A 61 3.40 -7.84 8.11
CA GLN A 61 3.43 -7.75 6.65
C GLN A 61 2.37 -6.76 6.12
N VAL A 62 1.16 -6.79 6.68
CA VAL A 62 0.10 -5.83 6.32
C VAL A 62 0.51 -4.41 6.69
N GLY A 63 1.06 -4.19 7.89
CA GLY A 63 1.55 -2.87 8.31
C GLY A 63 2.62 -2.30 7.37
N SER A 64 3.56 -3.12 6.92
CA SER A 64 4.57 -2.69 5.95
C SER A 64 3.96 -2.38 4.58
N GLY A 65 2.93 -3.14 4.16
CA GLY A 65 2.18 -2.87 2.93
C GLY A 65 1.42 -1.55 2.99
N ILE A 66 0.81 -1.23 4.13
CA ILE A 66 0.14 0.07 4.35
C ILE A 66 1.15 1.21 4.21
N GLN A 67 2.32 1.11 4.87
CA GLN A 67 3.37 2.12 4.78
C GLN A 67 3.81 2.36 3.33
N GLN A 68 4.12 1.31 2.60
CA GLN A 68 4.56 1.39 1.21
C GLN A 68 3.48 1.98 0.31
N GLY A 69 2.23 1.53 0.45
CA GLY A 69 1.11 2.04 -0.36
C GLY A 69 0.76 3.50 -0.04
N MET A 70 0.95 3.95 1.21
CA MET A 70 0.84 5.37 1.59
C MET A 70 1.89 6.21 0.88
N GLY A 71 3.15 5.75 0.84
CA GLY A 71 4.22 6.42 0.11
C GLY A 71 3.87 6.59 -1.37
N MET A 72 3.45 5.51 -2.03
CA MET A 72 2.98 5.54 -3.41
C MET A 72 1.80 6.49 -3.65
N ALA A 73 0.87 6.56 -2.69
CA ALA A 73 -0.31 7.41 -2.82
C ALA A 73 -0.01 8.90 -2.63
N LEU A 74 0.92 9.27 -1.76
CA LEU A 74 1.01 10.62 -1.22
C LEU A 74 2.35 11.35 -1.49
N CYS A 75 3.49 10.64 -1.64
CA CYS A 75 4.79 11.32 -1.68
C CYS A 75 5.85 10.67 -2.58
N GLU A 76 5.82 9.36 -2.80
CA GLU A 76 6.89 8.69 -3.53
C GLU A 76 6.77 8.90 -5.04
N GLU A 77 7.74 9.59 -5.61
CA GLU A 77 7.81 9.87 -7.04
C GLU A 77 9.26 9.87 -7.54
N ILE A 78 9.53 9.17 -8.62
CA ILE A 78 10.80 9.26 -9.34
C ILE A 78 10.66 10.29 -10.46
N LYS A 79 11.17 11.50 -10.22
CA LYS A 79 11.17 12.59 -11.21
C LYS A 79 12.26 12.39 -12.26
N ILE A 80 11.86 12.40 -13.52
CA ILE A 80 12.74 12.20 -14.68
C ILE A 80 12.74 13.49 -15.51
N HIS A 81 13.93 13.94 -15.92
CA HIS A 81 14.05 15.10 -16.78
C HIS A 81 13.50 14.78 -18.18
N PRO A 82 12.50 15.53 -18.68
CA PRO A 82 11.73 15.15 -19.87
C PRO A 82 12.56 15.11 -21.16
N GLN A 83 13.62 15.91 -21.30
CA GLN A 83 14.45 15.95 -22.52
C GLN A 83 15.66 14.99 -22.45
N THR A 84 16.19 14.71 -21.25
CA THR A 84 17.44 13.93 -21.13
C THR A 84 17.22 12.52 -20.61
N GLY A 85 16.06 12.22 -20.01
CA GLY A 85 15.77 10.94 -19.35
C GLY A 85 16.54 10.72 -18.05
N GLN A 86 17.25 11.73 -17.55
CA GLN A 86 18.00 11.62 -16.29
C GLN A 86 17.09 11.67 -15.08
N THR A 87 17.34 10.81 -14.10
CA THR A 87 16.67 10.84 -12.80
C THR A 87 17.09 12.07 -12.02
N LEU A 88 16.11 12.89 -11.60
CA LEU A 88 16.37 14.12 -10.86
C LEU A 88 16.56 13.87 -9.36
N ILE A 89 16.03 12.77 -8.85
CA ILE A 89 16.15 12.35 -7.45
C ILE A 89 17.05 11.14 -7.40
N THR A 90 18.26 11.29 -6.84
CA THR A 90 19.29 10.24 -6.84
C THR A 90 19.73 9.80 -5.44
N ASN A 91 19.11 10.34 -4.40
CA ASN A 91 19.44 10.03 -3.01
C ASN A 91 18.24 10.24 -2.08
N PHE A 92 18.30 9.63 -0.87
CA PHE A 92 17.24 9.70 0.13
C PHE A 92 17.05 11.08 0.79
N LYS A 93 17.91 12.05 0.55
CA LYS A 93 17.68 13.41 1.04
C LYS A 93 16.50 14.09 0.34
N ASN A 94 16.30 13.74 -0.94
CA ASN A 94 15.29 14.36 -1.80
C ASN A 94 14.16 13.37 -2.19
N TYR A 95 14.29 12.10 -1.83
CA TYR A 95 13.25 11.09 -2.04
C TYR A 95 12.47 10.93 -0.74
N GLU A 96 11.22 11.38 -0.77
CA GLU A 96 10.33 11.27 0.39
C GLU A 96 9.80 9.85 0.52
N VAL A 97 9.83 9.32 1.74
CA VAL A 97 9.22 8.04 2.11
C VAL A 97 8.38 8.22 3.36
N THR A 98 7.27 7.51 3.42
CA THR A 98 6.45 7.44 4.63
C THR A 98 7.26 6.82 5.77
N ASN A 99 7.28 7.46 6.92
CA ASN A 99 8.00 6.97 8.09
C ASN A 99 7.05 6.55 9.23
N ALA A 100 7.60 6.01 10.32
CA ALA A 100 6.80 5.42 11.39
C ALA A 100 5.83 6.41 12.08
N VAL A 101 6.15 7.71 12.10
CA VAL A 101 5.28 8.72 12.73
C VAL A 101 4.09 9.13 11.82
N ASP A 102 4.17 8.80 10.53
CA ASP A 102 3.10 9.07 9.57
C ASP A 102 2.08 7.92 9.52
N MET A 103 2.42 6.76 10.10
CA MET A 103 1.55 5.59 10.09
C MET A 103 0.22 5.88 10.79
N PRO A 104 -0.91 5.48 10.18
CA PRO A 104 -2.21 5.53 10.85
C PRO A 104 -2.33 4.43 11.91
N GLU A 105 -3.37 4.54 12.74
CA GLU A 105 -3.90 3.36 13.39
C GLU A 105 -4.47 2.41 12.32
N TYR A 106 -4.25 1.11 12.47
CA TYR A 106 -4.77 0.14 11.53
C TYR A 106 -5.22 -1.15 12.21
N ASP A 107 -6.32 -1.70 11.69
CA ASP A 107 -6.85 -2.99 12.07
C ASP A 107 -6.70 -3.98 10.92
N VAL A 108 -6.42 -5.24 11.25
CA VAL A 108 -6.25 -6.31 10.27
C VAL A 108 -7.23 -7.43 10.57
N LEU A 109 -8.01 -7.81 9.56
CA LEU A 109 -8.88 -8.98 9.60
C LEU A 109 -8.40 -10.00 8.57
N PHE A 110 -8.16 -11.22 9.02
CA PHE A 110 -7.89 -12.34 8.14
C PHE A 110 -9.15 -13.16 7.90
N ILE A 111 -9.43 -13.40 6.63
CA ILE A 111 -10.38 -14.42 6.19
C ILE A 111 -9.54 -15.67 5.95
N GLU A 112 -9.80 -16.69 6.76
CA GLU A 112 -9.04 -17.94 6.70
C GLU A 112 -9.86 -19.01 5.94
N GLU A 113 -9.83 -18.93 4.60
CA GLU A 113 -10.37 -19.96 3.72
C GLU A 113 -9.21 -20.85 3.26
N PRO A 114 -8.98 -22.02 3.91
CA PRO A 114 -7.81 -22.85 3.65
C PRO A 114 -7.72 -23.31 2.21
N GLU A 115 -6.51 -23.25 1.64
CA GLU A 115 -6.25 -23.62 0.26
C GLU A 115 -5.66 -25.04 0.17
N GLU A 116 -6.22 -25.86 -0.71
CA GLU A 116 -5.82 -27.27 -0.86
C GLU A 116 -4.34 -27.41 -1.31
N TYR A 117 -3.88 -26.52 -2.19
CA TYR A 117 -2.54 -26.58 -2.79
C TYR A 117 -1.50 -25.77 -2.03
N GLY A 118 -1.93 -24.97 -1.07
CA GLY A 118 -1.04 -24.16 -0.24
C GLY A 118 -0.46 -24.95 0.94
N PRO A 119 0.77 -24.64 1.37
CA PRO A 119 1.39 -25.30 2.53
C PRO A 119 0.54 -25.05 3.77
N PHE A 120 0.05 -26.11 4.39
CA PHE A 120 -0.86 -26.08 5.55
C PHE A 120 -2.15 -25.27 5.33
N GLY A 121 -2.58 -25.07 4.08
CA GLY A 121 -3.74 -24.29 3.72
C GLY A 121 -3.48 -22.77 3.59
N ALA A 122 -2.23 -22.33 3.60
CA ALA A 122 -1.89 -20.90 3.46
C ALA A 122 -1.93 -20.46 2.00
N LYS A 123 -2.31 -19.18 1.81
CA LYS A 123 -2.14 -18.41 0.57
C LYS A 123 -1.04 -17.36 0.72
N ALA A 124 -0.65 -16.72 -0.37
CA ALA A 124 0.35 -15.66 -0.33
C ALA A 124 -0.17 -14.40 0.40
N ILE A 125 0.71 -13.73 1.14
CA ILE A 125 0.42 -12.44 1.80
C ILE A 125 1.46 -11.37 1.48
N GLY A 126 2.45 -11.65 0.62
CA GLY A 126 3.55 -10.73 0.37
C GLY A 126 3.12 -9.41 -0.28
N GLU A 127 2.67 -9.46 -1.52
CA GLU A 127 2.40 -8.26 -2.32
C GLU A 127 0.94 -7.81 -2.26
N VAL A 128 0.01 -8.71 -2.00
CA VAL A 128 -1.43 -8.40 -1.91
C VAL A 128 -1.74 -7.31 -0.88
N VAL A 129 -0.89 -7.14 0.12
CA VAL A 129 -1.05 -6.13 1.18
C VAL A 129 -0.83 -4.69 0.70
N VAL A 130 -0.09 -4.48 -0.39
CA VAL A 130 0.21 -3.14 -0.95
C VAL A 130 -0.84 -2.69 -1.95
N VAL A 131 -1.34 -3.63 -2.76
CA VAL A 131 -2.17 -3.35 -3.94
C VAL A 131 -3.39 -2.46 -3.65
N PRO A 132 -4.20 -2.69 -2.61
CA PRO A 132 -5.41 -1.89 -2.38
C PRO A 132 -5.18 -0.59 -1.60
N VAL A 133 -3.97 -0.33 -1.06
CA VAL A 133 -3.72 0.82 -0.18
C VAL A 133 -3.83 2.14 -0.92
N ALA A 134 -3.06 2.33 -1.99
CA ALA A 134 -3.07 3.57 -2.75
C ALA A 134 -4.46 3.87 -3.34
N PRO A 135 -5.17 2.92 -3.98
CA PRO A 135 -6.54 3.15 -4.44
C PRO A 135 -7.52 3.53 -3.32
N ALA A 136 -7.41 2.93 -2.14
CA ALA A 136 -8.27 3.27 -1.00
C ALA A 136 -8.03 4.70 -0.51
N ILE A 137 -6.77 5.15 -0.45
CA ILE A 137 -6.42 6.53 -0.07
C ILE A 137 -6.93 7.51 -1.12
N VAL A 138 -6.70 7.23 -2.42
CA VAL A 138 -7.19 8.07 -3.53
C VAL A 138 -8.70 8.21 -3.48
N ALA A 139 -9.43 7.10 -3.28
CA ALA A 139 -10.88 7.11 -3.16
C ALA A 139 -11.35 7.95 -1.97
N ALA A 140 -10.70 7.81 -0.80
CA ALA A 140 -11.04 8.57 0.39
C ALA A 140 -10.78 10.09 0.23
N VAL A 141 -9.67 10.48 -0.41
CA VAL A 141 -9.37 11.89 -0.73
C VAL A 141 -10.40 12.45 -1.70
N ASN A 142 -10.69 11.73 -2.78
CA ASN A 142 -11.70 12.15 -3.76
C ASN A 142 -13.09 12.31 -3.12
N GLN A 143 -13.47 11.39 -2.24
CA GLN A 143 -14.73 11.48 -1.51
C GLN A 143 -14.75 12.70 -0.57
N ALA A 144 -13.67 12.98 0.14
CA ALA A 144 -13.56 14.11 1.05
C ALA A 144 -13.66 15.48 0.33
N LEU A 145 -13.11 15.56 -0.88
CA LEU A 145 -13.04 16.80 -1.67
C LEU A 145 -14.14 16.93 -2.71
N GLY A 146 -14.85 15.84 -3.04
CA GLY A 146 -15.78 15.80 -4.17
C GLY A 146 -15.06 15.95 -5.51
N THR A 147 -13.89 15.31 -5.67
CA THR A 147 -13.01 15.36 -6.85
C THR A 147 -12.91 14.00 -7.54
N GLU A 148 -12.25 13.96 -8.69
CA GLU A 148 -11.94 12.75 -9.45
C GLU A 148 -10.44 12.71 -9.82
N ILE A 149 -9.56 12.91 -8.83
CA ILE A 149 -8.12 12.82 -9.03
C ILE A 149 -7.78 11.36 -9.40
N GLY A 150 -7.19 11.15 -10.57
CA GLY A 150 -6.86 9.82 -11.12
C GLY A 150 -5.37 9.51 -11.20
N SER A 151 -4.51 10.34 -10.61
CA SER A 151 -3.05 10.16 -10.62
C SER A 151 -2.48 10.01 -9.22
N VAL A 152 -1.35 9.32 -9.09
CA VAL A 152 -0.56 9.21 -7.87
C VAL A 152 0.90 9.60 -8.17
N PRO A 153 1.61 10.14 -7.18
CA PRO A 153 1.14 10.52 -5.85
C PRO A 153 0.18 11.73 -5.89
N ILE A 154 -0.78 11.77 -4.95
CA ILE A 154 -1.65 12.94 -4.75
C ILE A 154 -0.88 13.95 -3.90
N THR A 155 -0.08 14.80 -4.54
CA THR A 155 0.69 15.82 -3.84
C THR A 155 -0.19 16.97 -3.36
N ARG A 156 0.34 17.80 -2.47
CA ARG A 156 -0.36 19.01 -1.97
C ARG A 156 -0.73 19.95 -3.11
N GLU A 157 0.15 20.09 -4.07
CA GLU A 157 -0.03 20.93 -5.26
C GLU A 157 -1.24 20.44 -6.08
N ILE A 158 -1.34 19.14 -6.33
CA ILE A 158 -2.46 18.54 -7.07
C ILE A 158 -3.79 18.82 -6.36
N ILE A 159 -3.82 18.69 -5.03
CA ILE A 159 -5.03 18.97 -4.24
C ILE A 159 -5.43 20.44 -4.35
N LEU A 160 -4.49 21.36 -4.18
CA LEU A 160 -4.75 22.80 -4.24
C LEU A 160 -5.21 23.22 -5.64
N GLU A 161 -4.58 22.71 -6.70
CA GLU A 161 -4.99 22.96 -8.08
C GLU A 161 -6.42 22.46 -8.35
N GLU A 162 -6.78 21.30 -7.82
CA GLU A 162 -8.11 20.74 -8.02
C GLU A 162 -9.19 21.53 -7.28
N LEU A 163 -8.89 21.99 -6.06
CA LEU A 163 -9.78 22.88 -5.31
C LEU A 163 -9.98 24.23 -6.02
N GLU A 164 -8.92 24.82 -6.58
CA GLU A 164 -9.03 26.05 -7.37
C GLU A 164 -9.90 25.86 -8.62
N LYS A 165 -9.79 24.73 -9.33
CA LYS A 165 -10.63 24.40 -10.48
C LYS A 165 -12.11 24.34 -10.09
N GLN A 166 -12.42 23.69 -8.96
CA GLN A 166 -13.78 23.62 -8.44
C GLN A 166 -14.35 24.99 -8.09
N GLU A 167 -13.54 25.87 -7.46
CA GLU A 167 -13.98 27.22 -7.13
C GLU A 167 -14.27 28.07 -8.38
N ARG A 168 -13.46 27.94 -9.42
CA ARG A 168 -13.68 28.62 -10.71
C ARG A 168 -14.97 28.15 -11.38
N SER A 169 -15.23 26.83 -11.37
CA SER A 169 -16.45 26.26 -11.95
C SER A 169 -17.74 26.66 -11.21
N ARG A 170 -17.66 26.92 -9.89
CA ARG A 170 -18.81 27.41 -9.11
C ARG A 170 -19.13 28.89 -9.32
N LYS A 171 -18.17 29.66 -9.82
CA LYS A 171 -18.31 31.11 -10.09
C LYS A 171 -18.71 31.43 -11.53
N SER A 172 -18.65 30.45 -12.43
CA SER A 172 -19.10 30.53 -13.81
C SER A 172 -20.55 30.07 -13.97
#